data_4e78ebfe6d4be8034869f62a3f202de3
#
_entry.id   4e78ebfe6d4be8034869f62a3f202de3
#
_cell.length_a   1.000
_cell.length_b   1.000
_cell.length_c   1.000
_cell.angle_alpha   90.00
_cell.angle_beta   90.00
_cell.angle_gamma   90.00
#
_symmetry.space_group_name_H-M   'P 1'
#
loop_
_entity.id
_entity.type
_entity.pdbx_description
1 polymer ?
#
loop_
_entity_poly.entity_id
_entity_poly.type
_entity_poly.pdbx_seq_one_letter_code
_entity_poly.pdbx_strand_id
1 'polypeptide(L)'
;LPKSVEGMKPMLIYPILGLLFIALIMYFIVNPIFSTINIWITNFLNHLGTGNAVLLSLILAGMMSIDMGGPFNKAAYVFASGAFANDPHSTAAAGLMAAVMVGDMVPPFATALATVLFPKKFTEQERRAGISNWVLGFSFISEGAIPFATADPGHVIPSCIVGSAVSGALIGLWHVSVPAPHGGFWVTPLANNPLGYIFAVVIGTIVAGLILGFWRKDADEK
;
A
#
# COMPACT_ATOMS: atom_id res chain seq x y z
N LEU A 1 -42.13 9.15 16.73
CA LEU A 1 -42.94 9.21 15.50
C LEU A 1 -44.22 8.42 15.68
N PRO A 2 -45.36 8.87 15.11
CA PRO A 2 -46.62 8.10 15.11
C PRO A 2 -46.40 6.73 14.45
N LYS A 3 -47.15 5.69 14.89
CA LYS A 3 -47.01 4.33 14.37
C LYS A 3 -47.16 4.23 12.84
N SER A 4 -47.92 5.15 12.23
CA SER A 4 -48.16 5.23 10.78
C SER A 4 -46.90 5.57 9.96
N VAL A 5 -45.87 6.18 10.56
CA VAL A 5 -44.61 6.59 9.90
C VAL A 5 -43.37 5.89 10.47
N GLU A 6 -43.56 4.88 11.29
CA GLU A 6 -42.47 4.17 11.95
C GLU A 6 -41.55 3.46 10.95
N GLY A 7 -42.07 2.98 9.83
CA GLY A 7 -41.29 2.42 8.74
C GLY A 7 -40.32 3.37 8.05
N MET A 8 -40.48 4.69 8.24
CA MET A 8 -39.54 5.69 7.69
C MET A 8 -38.20 5.74 8.47
N LYS A 9 -38.15 5.22 9.72
CA LYS A 9 -36.93 5.23 10.53
C LYS A 9 -35.79 4.54 9.81
N PRO A 10 -35.87 3.25 9.40
CA PRO A 10 -34.76 2.56 8.78
C PRO A 10 -34.47 3.04 7.35
N MET A 11 -35.51 3.49 6.61
CA MET A 11 -35.36 3.87 5.21
C MET A 11 -34.84 5.31 4.99
N LEU A 12 -35.19 6.22 5.88
CA LEU A 12 -34.91 7.65 5.70
C LEU A 12 -34.10 8.24 6.87
N ILE A 13 -34.58 8.07 8.10
CA ILE A 13 -34.02 8.77 9.26
C ILE A 13 -32.64 8.24 9.60
N TYR A 14 -32.45 6.92 9.71
CA TYR A 14 -31.17 6.34 10.07
C TYR A 14 -30.10 6.58 9.02
N PRO A 15 -30.34 6.42 7.70
CA PRO A 15 -29.34 6.76 6.69
C PRO A 15 -28.99 8.24 6.66
N ILE A 16 -29.97 9.15 6.76
CA ILE A 16 -29.71 10.60 6.73
C ILE A 16 -28.92 11.02 7.97
N LEU A 17 -29.36 10.62 9.16
CA LEU A 17 -28.64 10.97 10.39
C LEU A 17 -27.28 10.28 10.45
N GLY A 18 -27.17 9.03 10.03
CA GLY A 18 -25.92 8.30 9.98
C GLY A 18 -24.90 8.99 9.08
N LEU A 19 -25.30 9.35 7.85
CA LEU A 19 -24.44 10.09 6.92
C LEU A 19 -24.07 11.48 7.47
N LEU A 20 -25.01 12.19 8.07
CA LEU A 20 -24.76 13.49 8.68
C LEU A 20 -23.73 13.38 9.81
N PHE A 21 -23.90 12.44 10.74
CA PHE A 21 -22.96 12.22 11.85
C PHE A 21 -21.58 11.80 11.35
N ILE A 22 -21.51 10.86 10.39
CA ILE A 22 -20.24 10.46 9.79
C ILE A 22 -19.57 11.66 9.11
N ALA A 23 -20.30 12.46 8.34
CA ALA A 23 -19.76 13.66 7.69
C ALA A 23 -19.22 14.68 8.69
N LEU A 24 -19.92 14.92 9.79
CA LEU A 24 -19.47 15.82 10.85
C LEU A 24 -18.21 15.28 11.56
N ILE A 25 -18.19 14.01 11.91
CA ILE A 25 -17.02 13.36 12.53
C ILE A 25 -15.83 13.43 11.58
N MET A 26 -16.02 13.09 10.30
CA MET A 26 -14.97 13.18 9.29
C MET A 26 -14.44 14.60 9.15
N TYR A 27 -15.32 15.60 9.05
CA TYR A 27 -14.92 16.98 8.82
C TYR A 27 -14.24 17.61 10.03
N PHE A 28 -14.77 17.45 11.23
CA PHE A 28 -14.28 18.16 12.43
C PHE A 28 -13.22 17.39 13.22
N ILE A 29 -13.18 16.04 13.11
CA ILE A 29 -12.28 15.21 13.92
C ILE A 29 -11.26 14.51 13.04
N VAL A 30 -11.73 13.70 12.09
CA VAL A 30 -10.84 12.80 11.35
C VAL A 30 -9.95 13.60 10.38
N ASN A 31 -10.53 14.43 9.53
CA ASN A 31 -9.78 15.20 8.54
C ASN A 31 -8.71 16.11 9.14
N PRO A 32 -8.95 16.91 10.21
CA PRO A 32 -7.90 17.72 10.82
C PRO A 32 -6.73 16.90 11.36
N ILE A 33 -7.01 15.75 12.00
CA ILE A 33 -5.96 14.87 12.53
C ILE A 33 -5.10 14.32 11.39
N PHE A 34 -5.74 13.73 10.38
CA PHE A 34 -5.02 13.14 9.25
C PHE A 34 -4.34 14.18 8.36
N SER A 35 -4.92 15.37 8.20
CA SER A 35 -4.28 16.49 7.50
C SER A 35 -2.99 16.91 8.20
N THR A 36 -3.00 17.00 9.54
CA THR A 36 -1.80 17.35 10.32
C THR A 36 -0.71 16.28 10.16
N ILE A 37 -1.07 15.00 10.25
CA ILE A 37 -0.14 13.89 10.03
C ILE A 37 0.44 13.95 8.61
N ASN A 38 -0.40 14.18 7.61
CA ASN A 38 0.02 14.26 6.21
C ASN A 38 1.00 15.41 5.97
N ILE A 39 0.70 16.60 6.51
CA ILE A 39 1.59 17.78 6.44
C ILE A 39 2.94 17.46 7.09
N TRP A 40 2.94 16.82 8.26
CA TRP A 40 4.17 16.45 8.95
C TRP A 40 5.02 15.47 8.11
N ILE A 41 4.39 14.42 7.55
CA ILE A 41 5.07 13.45 6.68
C ILE A 41 5.61 14.14 5.43
N THR A 42 4.83 15.00 4.79
CA THR A 42 5.24 15.72 3.59
C THR A 42 6.44 16.63 3.87
N ASN A 43 6.41 17.35 5.00
CA ASN A 43 7.53 18.17 5.44
C ASN A 43 8.78 17.32 5.71
N PHE A 44 8.63 16.19 6.38
CA PHE A 44 9.73 15.25 6.60
C PHE A 44 10.35 14.76 5.28
N LEU A 45 9.54 14.33 4.32
CA LEU A 45 9.99 13.87 3.00
C LEU A 45 10.68 14.99 2.21
N ASN A 46 10.15 16.21 2.28
CA ASN A 46 10.78 17.38 1.64
C ASN A 46 12.17 17.71 2.24
N HIS A 47 12.34 17.51 3.56
CA HIS A 47 13.64 17.74 4.21
C HIS A 47 14.68 16.68 3.85
N LEU A 48 14.28 15.46 3.49
CA LEU A 48 15.20 14.45 3.00
C LEU A 48 15.85 14.84 1.67
N GLY A 49 15.18 15.71 0.91
CA GLY A 49 15.64 16.18 -0.40
C GLY A 49 15.76 15.05 -1.43
N THR A 50 16.00 15.41 -2.69
CA THR A 50 16.21 14.44 -3.78
C THR A 50 17.65 13.94 -3.86
N GLY A 51 18.54 14.41 -3.00
CA GLY A 51 19.97 14.09 -3.02
C GLY A 51 20.31 12.63 -2.71
N ASN A 52 19.38 11.90 -2.08
CA ASN A 52 19.52 10.47 -1.83
C ASN A 52 18.29 9.71 -2.36
N ALA A 53 18.24 9.52 -3.67
CA ALA A 53 17.14 8.85 -4.35
C ALA A 53 16.88 7.44 -3.81
N VAL A 54 17.92 6.71 -3.40
CA VAL A 54 17.78 5.35 -2.84
C VAL A 54 17.04 5.40 -1.50
N LEU A 55 17.44 6.29 -0.59
CA LEU A 55 16.82 6.42 0.73
C LEU A 55 15.38 6.88 0.61
N LEU A 56 15.12 7.86 -0.24
CA LEU A 56 13.76 8.37 -0.43
C LEU A 56 12.85 7.30 -1.06
N SER A 57 13.32 6.59 -2.07
CA SER A 57 12.58 5.49 -2.70
C SER A 57 12.31 4.33 -1.72
N LEU A 58 13.28 3.99 -0.87
CA LEU A 58 13.13 2.99 0.20
C LEU A 58 12.03 3.39 1.19
N ILE A 59 12.06 4.65 1.66
CA ILE A 59 11.11 5.16 2.64
C ILE A 59 9.69 5.20 2.03
N LEU A 60 9.54 5.78 0.83
CA LEU A 60 8.25 5.87 0.17
C LEU A 60 7.63 4.49 -0.10
N ALA A 61 8.43 3.56 -0.64
CA ALA A 61 7.97 2.20 -0.89
C ALA A 61 7.59 1.47 0.41
N GLY A 62 8.38 1.61 1.48
CA GLY A 62 8.06 1.06 2.80
C GLY A 62 6.77 1.63 3.39
N MET A 63 6.54 2.94 3.24
CA MET A 63 5.31 3.61 3.69
C MET A 63 4.05 3.05 3.02
N MET A 64 4.14 2.60 1.76
CA MET A 64 3.00 2.01 1.05
C MET A 64 2.43 0.78 1.76
N SER A 65 3.26 0.07 2.54
CA SER A 65 2.90 -1.19 3.22
C SER A 65 2.54 -1.04 4.70
N ILE A 66 2.63 0.17 5.28
CA ILE A 66 2.33 0.38 6.70
C ILE A 66 0.85 0.12 6.99
N ASP A 67 -0.02 0.69 6.17
CA ASP A 67 -1.47 0.69 6.39
C ASP A 67 -2.29 0.33 5.13
N MET A 68 -1.60 -0.13 4.06
CA MET A 68 -2.17 -0.78 2.87
C MET A 68 -3.40 -0.03 2.32
N GLY A 69 -3.22 1.21 1.92
CA GLY A 69 -4.27 2.11 1.42
C GLY A 69 -4.73 3.16 2.42
N GLY A 70 -4.19 3.17 3.64
CA GLY A 70 -4.49 4.15 4.69
C GLY A 70 -3.71 5.47 4.54
N PRO A 71 -3.65 6.27 5.63
CA PRO A 71 -3.04 7.60 5.61
C PRO A 71 -1.56 7.63 5.23
N PHE A 72 -0.74 6.67 5.70
CA PHE A 72 0.69 6.61 5.37
C PHE A 72 0.91 6.25 3.91
N ASN A 73 0.18 5.26 3.41
CA ASN A 73 0.17 4.88 2.00
C ASN A 73 -0.22 6.08 1.12
N LYS A 74 -1.33 6.75 1.44
CA LYS A 74 -1.80 7.91 0.67
C LYS A 74 -0.83 9.09 0.73
N ALA A 75 -0.17 9.34 1.86
CA ALA A 75 0.83 10.39 1.97
C ALA A 75 2.02 10.15 1.04
N ALA A 76 2.55 8.91 1.02
CA ALA A 76 3.65 8.54 0.11
C ALA A 76 3.23 8.68 -1.36
N TYR A 77 2.04 8.19 -1.70
CA TYR A 77 1.53 8.28 -3.07
C TYR A 77 1.29 9.74 -3.51
N VAL A 78 0.66 10.56 -2.66
CA VAL A 78 0.41 11.98 -2.97
C VAL A 78 1.71 12.76 -3.10
N PHE A 79 2.71 12.47 -2.26
CA PHE A 79 4.04 13.09 -2.38
C PHE A 79 4.68 12.76 -3.74
N ALA A 80 4.74 11.48 -4.12
CA ALA A 80 5.35 11.06 -5.39
C ALA A 80 4.56 11.59 -6.60
N SER A 81 3.23 11.50 -6.57
CA SER A 81 2.38 11.98 -7.66
C SER A 81 2.38 13.50 -7.77
N GLY A 82 2.49 14.22 -6.65
CA GLY A 82 2.68 15.67 -6.64
C GLY A 82 4.00 16.11 -7.27
N ALA A 83 5.10 15.43 -6.91
CA ALA A 83 6.39 15.66 -7.55
C ALA A 83 6.34 15.41 -9.06
N PHE A 84 5.71 14.33 -9.47
CA PHE A 84 5.52 13.98 -10.89
C PHE A 84 4.62 14.97 -11.62
N ALA A 85 3.54 15.44 -11.01
CA ALA A 85 2.64 16.42 -11.63
C ALA A 85 3.30 17.79 -11.82
N ASN A 86 4.20 18.17 -10.91
CA ASN A 86 4.96 19.43 -11.01
C ASN A 86 6.02 19.40 -12.12
N ASP A 87 6.66 18.25 -12.35
CA ASP A 87 7.62 18.06 -13.44
C ASP A 87 7.50 16.65 -14.04
N PRO A 88 6.58 16.43 -15.00
CA PRO A 88 6.36 15.13 -15.64
C PRO A 88 7.56 14.62 -16.45
N HIS A 89 8.51 15.49 -16.80
CA HIS A 89 9.72 15.13 -17.54
C HIS A 89 10.91 14.79 -16.60
N SER A 90 10.76 15.01 -15.31
CA SER A 90 11.77 14.67 -14.32
C SER A 90 11.91 13.16 -14.15
N THR A 91 13.08 12.61 -14.49
CA THR A 91 13.41 11.20 -14.21
C THR A 91 13.41 10.89 -12.73
N ALA A 92 13.76 11.87 -11.87
CA ALA A 92 13.71 11.72 -10.43
C ALA A 92 12.26 11.56 -9.95
N ALA A 93 11.34 12.43 -10.39
CA ALA A 93 9.92 12.34 -10.02
C ALA A 93 9.27 11.04 -10.55
N ALA A 94 9.58 10.65 -11.79
CA ALA A 94 9.16 9.36 -12.34
C ALA A 94 9.77 8.16 -11.59
N GLY A 95 10.95 8.31 -11.00
CA GLY A 95 11.57 7.32 -10.11
C GLY A 95 10.81 7.16 -8.78
N LEU A 96 10.33 8.27 -8.19
CA LEU A 96 9.49 8.21 -7.00
C LEU A 96 8.15 7.52 -7.29
N MET A 97 7.57 7.76 -8.47
CA MET A 97 6.37 7.03 -8.90
C MET A 97 6.64 5.53 -9.04
N ALA A 98 7.76 5.14 -9.64
CA ALA A 98 8.16 3.74 -9.71
C ALA A 98 8.31 3.11 -8.31
N ALA A 99 8.91 3.84 -7.35
CA ALA A 99 9.11 3.36 -5.99
C ALA A 99 7.79 3.12 -5.23
N VAL A 100 6.84 4.04 -5.29
CA VAL A 100 5.53 3.85 -4.64
C VAL A 100 4.74 2.73 -5.29
N MET A 101 4.81 2.59 -6.62
CA MET A 101 4.13 1.50 -7.31
C MET A 101 4.67 0.13 -6.92
N VAL A 102 6.00 -0.09 -6.94
CA VAL A 102 6.57 -1.37 -6.54
C VAL A 102 6.32 -1.66 -5.06
N GLY A 103 6.37 -0.62 -4.20
CA GLY A 103 6.11 -0.75 -2.77
C GLY A 103 4.71 -1.27 -2.45
N ASP A 104 3.72 -0.79 -3.17
CA ASP A 104 2.31 -1.17 -2.97
C ASP A 104 1.95 -2.53 -3.61
N MET A 105 2.70 -2.97 -4.63
CA MET A 105 2.53 -4.28 -5.24
C MET A 105 3.02 -5.42 -4.35
N VAL A 106 4.01 -5.16 -3.48
CA VAL A 106 4.65 -6.17 -2.64
C VAL A 106 3.69 -6.83 -1.63
N PRO A 107 2.86 -6.12 -0.83
CA PRO A 107 2.00 -6.76 0.16
C PRO A 107 1.07 -7.85 -0.39
N PRO A 108 0.28 -7.62 -1.45
CA PRO A 108 -0.56 -8.67 -2.02
C PRO A 108 0.25 -9.80 -2.61
N PHE A 109 1.33 -9.54 -3.33
CA PHE A 109 2.20 -10.60 -3.85
C PHE A 109 2.90 -11.40 -2.74
N ALA A 110 3.36 -10.75 -1.68
CA ALA A 110 4.02 -11.42 -0.55
C ALA A 110 3.07 -12.35 0.19
N THR A 111 1.84 -11.91 0.47
CA THR A 111 0.81 -12.74 1.11
C THR A 111 0.38 -13.89 0.19
N ALA A 112 0.20 -13.65 -1.11
CA ALA A 112 -0.05 -14.69 -2.09
C ALA A 112 1.08 -15.73 -2.12
N LEU A 113 2.34 -15.29 -2.21
CA LEU A 113 3.51 -16.17 -2.22
C LEU A 113 3.61 -16.99 -0.92
N ALA A 114 3.44 -16.32 0.23
CA ALA A 114 3.52 -16.98 1.54
C ALA A 114 2.45 -18.07 1.70
N THR A 115 1.22 -17.86 1.23
CA THR A 115 0.15 -18.88 1.28
C THR A 115 0.48 -20.12 0.44
N VAL A 116 1.24 -19.96 -0.65
CA VAL A 116 1.67 -21.07 -1.51
C VAL A 116 2.85 -21.81 -0.89
N LEU A 117 3.86 -21.09 -0.41
CA LEU A 117 5.10 -21.70 0.11
C LEU A 117 4.93 -22.31 1.52
N PHE A 118 4.06 -21.71 2.35
CA PHE A 118 3.86 -22.10 3.74
C PHE A 118 2.37 -22.35 4.07
N PRO A 119 1.70 -23.29 3.35
CA PRO A 119 0.24 -23.46 3.44
C PRO A 119 -0.27 -23.80 4.85
N LYS A 120 0.55 -24.45 5.69
CA LYS A 120 0.18 -24.79 7.08
C LYS A 120 0.06 -23.57 8.00
N LYS A 121 0.65 -22.44 7.65
CA LYS A 121 0.63 -21.21 8.43
C LYS A 121 -0.57 -20.32 8.15
N PHE A 122 -1.41 -20.73 7.21
CA PHE A 122 -2.56 -19.96 6.75
C PHE A 122 -3.83 -20.81 6.79
N THR A 123 -4.91 -20.20 7.25
CA THR A 123 -6.25 -20.81 7.20
C THR A 123 -6.69 -21.04 5.75
N GLU A 124 -7.70 -21.87 5.55
CA GLU A 124 -8.25 -22.09 4.21
C GLU A 124 -8.80 -20.81 3.58
N GLN A 125 -9.43 -19.94 4.41
CA GLN A 125 -9.94 -18.65 3.96
C GLN A 125 -8.79 -17.72 3.50
N GLU A 126 -7.70 -17.63 4.25
CA GLU A 126 -6.51 -16.86 3.87
C GLU A 126 -5.88 -17.40 2.59
N ARG A 127 -5.76 -18.72 2.42
CA ARG A 127 -5.22 -19.31 1.18
C ARG A 127 -6.08 -18.98 -0.04
N ARG A 128 -7.41 -18.97 0.09
CA ARG A 128 -8.32 -18.54 -0.97
C ARG A 128 -8.14 -17.05 -1.29
N ALA A 129 -8.01 -16.20 -0.28
CA ALA A 129 -7.72 -14.78 -0.47
C ALA A 129 -6.35 -14.56 -1.15
N GLY A 130 -5.35 -15.38 -0.82
CA GLY A 130 -4.03 -15.36 -1.45
C GLY A 130 -4.06 -15.54 -2.97
N ILE A 131 -5.01 -16.34 -3.49
CA ILE A 131 -5.17 -16.51 -4.95
C ILE A 131 -5.56 -15.18 -5.60
N SER A 132 -6.51 -14.46 -5.01
CA SER A 132 -6.94 -13.14 -5.53
C SER A 132 -5.83 -12.10 -5.46
N ASN A 133 -4.93 -12.22 -4.48
CA ASN A 133 -3.83 -11.28 -4.27
C ASN A 133 -2.80 -11.28 -5.40
N TRP A 134 -2.68 -12.35 -6.19
CA TRP A 134 -1.87 -12.31 -7.41
C TRP A 134 -2.40 -11.27 -8.39
N VAL A 135 -3.71 -11.23 -8.61
CA VAL A 135 -4.34 -10.25 -9.52
C VAL A 135 -4.26 -8.84 -8.94
N LEU A 136 -4.53 -8.68 -7.65
CA LEU A 136 -4.48 -7.40 -6.97
C LEU A 136 -3.06 -6.82 -6.98
N GLY A 137 -2.04 -7.66 -6.76
CA GLY A 137 -0.63 -7.26 -6.84
C GLY A 137 -0.24 -6.73 -8.22
N PHE A 138 -0.66 -7.38 -9.30
CA PHE A 138 -0.44 -6.86 -10.65
C PHE A 138 -1.11 -5.51 -10.88
N SER A 139 -2.22 -5.25 -10.21
CA SER A 139 -3.03 -4.05 -10.40
C SER A 139 -2.70 -2.90 -9.44
N PHE A 140 -1.61 -3.02 -8.64
CA PHE A 140 -1.22 -1.99 -7.67
C PHE A 140 -2.35 -1.75 -6.63
N ILE A 141 -2.83 -2.85 -6.02
CA ILE A 141 -3.91 -2.82 -5.03
C ILE A 141 -3.46 -3.55 -3.77
N SER A 142 -2.89 -2.81 -2.81
CA SER A 142 -2.35 -3.36 -1.56
C SER A 142 -3.44 -3.82 -0.59
N GLU A 143 -4.66 -3.33 -0.73
CA GLU A 143 -5.80 -3.65 0.12
C GLU A 143 -6.11 -5.16 0.16
N GLY A 144 -5.69 -5.91 -0.85
CA GLY A 144 -5.78 -7.39 -0.83
C GLY A 144 -5.06 -8.04 0.35
N ALA A 145 -4.03 -7.39 0.90
CA ALA A 145 -3.30 -7.90 2.05
C ALA A 145 -3.95 -7.54 3.41
N ILE A 146 -4.96 -6.65 3.44
CA ILE A 146 -5.63 -6.22 4.68
C ILE A 146 -6.20 -7.40 5.49
N PRO A 147 -6.88 -8.41 4.91
CA PRO A 147 -7.36 -9.55 5.70
C PRO A 147 -6.24 -10.28 6.44
N PHE A 148 -5.05 -10.37 5.86
CA PHE A 148 -3.88 -10.98 6.49
C PHE A 148 -3.30 -10.08 7.59
N ALA A 149 -3.22 -8.76 7.32
CA ALA A 149 -2.73 -7.77 8.27
C ALA A 149 -3.65 -7.64 9.50
N THR A 150 -4.96 -7.76 9.33
CA THR A 150 -5.91 -7.73 10.45
C THR A 150 -5.89 -9.01 11.28
N ALA A 151 -5.63 -10.16 10.65
CA ALA A 151 -5.51 -11.44 11.35
C ALA A 151 -4.20 -11.56 12.14
N ASP A 152 -3.12 -10.95 11.67
CA ASP A 152 -1.79 -11.07 12.24
C ASP A 152 -0.91 -9.82 11.96
N PRO A 153 -1.26 -8.66 12.54
CA PRO A 153 -0.59 -7.40 12.21
C PRO A 153 0.90 -7.40 12.55
N GLY A 154 1.28 -8.11 13.64
CA GLY A 154 2.66 -8.13 14.13
C GLY A 154 3.64 -8.84 13.21
N HIS A 155 3.19 -9.76 12.36
CA HIS A 155 4.04 -10.48 11.41
C HIS A 155 3.85 -9.98 9.99
N VAL A 156 2.61 -9.68 9.57
CA VAL A 156 2.30 -9.30 8.19
C VAL A 156 2.83 -7.90 7.87
N ILE A 157 2.51 -6.90 8.69
CA ILE A 157 2.87 -5.51 8.39
C ILE A 157 4.39 -5.32 8.34
N PRO A 158 5.19 -5.74 9.34
CA PRO A 158 6.65 -5.57 9.27
C PRO A 158 7.30 -6.32 8.10
N SER A 159 6.81 -7.54 7.80
CA SER A 159 7.32 -8.31 6.65
C SER A 159 7.09 -7.57 5.34
N CYS A 160 5.88 -7.02 5.14
CA CYS A 160 5.55 -6.23 3.96
C CYS A 160 6.38 -4.93 3.88
N ILE A 161 6.54 -4.21 5.01
CA ILE A 161 7.38 -3.00 5.04
C ILE A 161 8.81 -3.29 4.59
N VAL A 162 9.42 -4.35 5.12
CA VAL A 162 10.81 -4.71 4.75
C VAL A 162 10.91 -5.05 3.27
N GLY A 163 10.03 -5.88 2.73
CA GLY A 163 10.06 -6.23 1.32
C GLY A 163 9.79 -5.03 0.40
N SER A 164 8.82 -4.18 0.74
CA SER A 164 8.53 -2.95 -0.01
C SER A 164 9.71 -1.97 0.04
N ALA A 165 10.33 -1.79 1.20
CA ALA A 165 11.51 -0.96 1.35
C ALA A 165 12.70 -1.47 0.49
N VAL A 166 12.89 -2.79 0.44
CA VAL A 166 13.89 -3.41 -0.45
C VAL A 166 13.56 -3.14 -1.91
N SER A 167 12.30 -3.31 -2.35
CA SER A 167 11.89 -2.98 -3.73
C SER A 167 12.18 -1.52 -4.05
N GLY A 168 11.81 -0.59 -3.15
CA GLY A 168 12.06 0.84 -3.34
C GLY A 168 13.55 1.16 -3.41
N ALA A 169 14.36 0.55 -2.56
CA ALA A 169 15.83 0.74 -2.61
C ALA A 169 16.40 0.28 -3.96
N LEU A 170 15.93 -0.84 -4.51
CA LEU A 170 16.36 -1.33 -5.82
C LEU A 170 15.94 -0.38 -6.96
N ILE A 171 14.74 0.20 -6.89
CA ILE A 171 14.29 1.25 -7.83
C ILE A 171 15.27 2.43 -7.80
N GLY A 172 15.62 2.92 -6.61
CA GLY A 172 16.58 4.01 -6.46
C GLY A 172 17.99 3.66 -6.95
N LEU A 173 18.50 2.45 -6.61
CA LEU A 173 19.81 1.97 -7.01
C LEU A 173 19.96 1.78 -8.53
N TRP A 174 18.94 1.26 -9.17
CA TRP A 174 18.95 1.00 -10.61
C TRP A 174 18.43 2.17 -11.44
N HIS A 175 18.11 3.29 -10.78
CA HIS A 175 17.57 4.49 -11.42
C HIS A 175 16.37 4.17 -12.32
N VAL A 176 15.49 3.28 -11.86
CA VAL A 176 14.28 2.92 -12.57
C VAL A 176 13.27 4.06 -12.45
N SER A 177 12.68 4.45 -13.56
CA SER A 177 11.67 5.50 -13.61
C SER A 177 10.49 5.05 -14.49
N VAL A 178 9.28 5.41 -14.05
CA VAL A 178 8.03 5.11 -14.78
C VAL A 178 7.27 6.41 -14.95
N PRO A 179 7.14 6.94 -16.19
CA PRO A 179 6.46 8.20 -16.47
C PRO A 179 4.93 8.00 -16.53
N ALA A 180 4.36 7.41 -15.47
CA ALA A 180 2.93 7.20 -15.32
C ALA A 180 2.53 7.38 -13.86
N PRO A 181 1.40 8.04 -13.57
CA PRO A 181 0.97 8.29 -12.19
C PRO A 181 0.35 7.07 -11.52
N HIS A 182 -0.02 6.04 -12.28
CA HIS A 182 -0.70 4.84 -11.78
C HIS A 182 -0.56 3.70 -12.79
N GLY A 183 -0.79 2.44 -12.34
CA GLY A 183 -0.92 1.29 -13.25
C GLY A 183 -0.20 0.02 -12.82
N GLY A 184 0.70 0.05 -11.83
CA GLY A 184 1.36 -1.14 -11.32
C GLY A 184 2.16 -1.89 -12.39
N PHE A 185 1.88 -3.18 -12.58
CA PHE A 185 2.57 -4.00 -13.58
C PHE A 185 2.27 -3.59 -15.02
N TRP A 186 1.07 -3.04 -15.28
CA TRP A 186 0.62 -2.72 -16.62
C TRP A 186 1.39 -1.57 -17.27
N VAL A 187 2.06 -0.74 -16.47
CA VAL A 187 2.91 0.36 -16.95
C VAL A 187 4.39 -0.03 -17.08
N THR A 188 4.73 -1.28 -16.82
CA THR A 188 6.11 -1.80 -17.01
C THR A 188 6.70 -1.46 -18.38
N PRO A 189 5.97 -1.54 -19.50
CA PRO A 189 6.52 -1.18 -20.82
C PRO A 189 6.93 0.29 -20.95
N LEU A 190 6.41 1.18 -20.10
CA LEU A 190 6.76 2.61 -20.07
C LEU A 190 8.02 2.89 -19.25
N ALA A 191 8.47 1.93 -18.43
CA ALA A 191 9.66 2.11 -17.61
C ALA A 191 10.92 2.27 -18.48
N ASN A 192 11.84 3.12 -18.06
CA ASN A 192 13.15 3.24 -18.70
C ASN A 192 13.97 1.94 -18.60
N ASN A 193 13.71 1.14 -17.53
CA ASN A 193 14.33 -0.16 -17.31
C ASN A 193 13.24 -1.17 -16.85
N PRO A 194 12.48 -1.78 -17.80
CA PRO A 194 11.39 -2.70 -17.49
C PRO A 194 11.82 -3.92 -16.67
N LEU A 195 12.99 -4.47 -16.97
CA LEU A 195 13.53 -5.62 -16.23
C LEU A 195 13.88 -5.24 -14.80
N GLY A 196 14.50 -4.08 -14.59
CA GLY A 196 14.79 -3.56 -13.25
C GLY A 196 13.51 -3.35 -12.44
N TYR A 197 12.44 -2.85 -13.05
CA TYR A 197 11.13 -2.70 -12.40
C TYR A 197 10.56 -4.05 -11.95
N ILE A 198 10.54 -5.04 -12.83
CA ILE A 198 10.03 -6.40 -12.52
C ILE A 198 10.88 -7.05 -11.44
N PHE A 199 12.21 -7.01 -11.55
CA PHE A 199 13.10 -7.63 -10.56
C PHE A 199 12.96 -6.97 -9.19
N ALA A 200 12.76 -5.64 -9.11
CA ALA A 200 12.52 -4.97 -7.85
C ALA A 200 11.25 -5.50 -7.14
N VAL A 201 10.15 -5.65 -7.88
CA VAL A 201 8.90 -6.25 -7.34
C VAL A 201 9.13 -7.70 -6.91
N VAL A 202 9.77 -8.52 -7.75
CA VAL A 202 10.00 -9.95 -7.47
C VAL A 202 10.87 -10.13 -6.22
N ILE A 203 11.99 -9.39 -6.13
CA ILE A 203 12.90 -9.49 -4.98
C ILE A 203 12.20 -9.06 -3.70
N GLY A 204 11.51 -7.92 -3.69
CA GLY A 204 10.77 -7.47 -2.52
C GLY A 204 9.66 -8.44 -2.11
N THR A 205 8.95 -9.00 -3.08
CA THR A 205 7.93 -10.04 -2.85
C THR A 205 8.52 -11.29 -2.19
N ILE A 206 9.66 -11.76 -2.69
CA ILE A 206 10.35 -12.93 -2.13
C ILE A 206 10.81 -12.62 -0.70
N VAL A 207 11.43 -11.46 -0.48
CA VAL A 207 11.89 -11.04 0.85
C VAL A 207 10.72 -10.99 1.83
N ALA A 208 9.65 -10.27 1.50
CA ALA A 208 8.47 -10.16 2.38
C ALA A 208 7.79 -11.52 2.60
N GLY A 209 7.59 -12.30 1.53
CA GLY A 209 6.93 -13.59 1.60
C GLY A 209 7.69 -14.62 2.42
N LEU A 210 9.03 -14.65 2.32
CA LEU A 210 9.87 -15.53 3.13
C LEU A 210 9.91 -15.08 4.59
N ILE A 211 10.09 -13.78 4.87
CA ILE A 211 10.05 -13.27 6.25
C ILE A 211 8.71 -13.64 6.87
N LEU A 212 7.60 -13.34 6.22
CA LEU A 212 6.27 -13.68 6.70
C LEU A 212 6.12 -15.18 6.94
N GLY A 213 6.52 -15.99 5.96
CA GLY A 213 6.37 -17.45 6.03
C GLY A 213 7.20 -18.08 7.14
N PHE A 214 8.43 -17.62 7.38
CA PHE A 214 9.27 -18.18 8.45
C PHE A 214 8.85 -17.65 9.83
N TRP A 215 8.43 -16.41 9.92
CA TRP A 215 8.15 -15.75 11.20
C TRP A 215 6.76 -16.08 11.75
N ARG A 216 5.76 -16.24 10.89
CA ARG A 216 4.38 -16.55 11.29
C ARG A 216 4.27 -17.95 11.91
N LYS A 217 3.48 -18.08 12.97
CA LYS A 217 3.16 -19.38 13.60
C LYS A 217 2.15 -20.18 12.77
N ASP A 218 2.09 -21.49 12.99
CA ASP A 218 1.13 -22.36 12.30
C ASP A 218 -0.32 -21.96 12.65
N ALA A 219 -1.23 -22.20 11.72
CA ALA A 219 -2.63 -21.78 11.86
C ALA A 219 -3.35 -22.52 12.99
N ASP A 220 -2.94 -23.76 13.27
CA ASP A 220 -3.52 -24.61 14.31
C ASP A 220 -3.00 -24.23 15.73
N GLU A 221 -2.00 -23.35 15.84
CA GLU A 221 -1.43 -22.88 17.11
C GLU A 221 -1.99 -21.50 17.54
N LYS A 222 -2.98 -20.97 16.80
CA LYS A 222 -3.66 -19.69 17.06
C LYS A 222 -5.03 -19.93 17.67
#